data_ee253147f15667e3494e7f0ba3fbf8f5
#
_entry.id   ee253147f15667e3494e7f0ba3fbf8f5
#
_cell.length_a   1.000
_cell.length_b   1.000
_cell.length_c   1.000
_cell.angle_alpha   90.00
_cell.angle_beta   90.00
_cell.angle_gamma   90.00
#
_symmetry.space_group_name_H-M   'P 1'
#
loop_
_entity.id
_entity.type
_entity.pdbx_description
1 polymer ?
#
loop_
_entity_poly.entity_id
_entity_poly.type
_entity_poly.pdbx_seq_one_letter_code
_entity_poly.pdbx_strand_id
1 'polypeptide(L)'
;EAKIIAEAGKVNAVTIATNMAGRGTDIKLGGNKDFIEDGKKGDINENKENESKVKNLGGLYIIGTERHESRRIDNQLRGRSGRQGDPGNTIFFISLQDELMRIFGGESIDGMLKKLGLKENESIDHPWINKAMERAQKKVEARNFDIRKTLIKFDDVMNDQRQVIFSQRLKILKENNINEILKDFFDEILKNLNIARVNYKNSHNEKNYLTEIKNISGNAVNDSGLLKLGELNEIKFKDKIRELYTNKKKSRIEMLGEDQNNSLEKKIFLQIIDFSWRSHLQYLEQLRQVIGLRQYGQKDPLSEFKKEAFVLFEGLLEKIKNDLIKFLLNLNIVVSNQEEKKEITSSKNTNLKEEKKVGRNEKCPCGSGKKFKHCHGNI
;
A
#
# COMPACT_ATOMS: atom_id res chain seq x y z
N GLU A 1 17.40 -4.24 20.05
CA GLU A 1 16.50 -3.52 20.97
C GLU A 1 15.91 -4.48 21.99
N ALA A 2 15.21 -5.57 21.58
CA ALA A 2 14.58 -6.54 22.49
C ALA A 2 15.57 -7.15 23.50
N LYS A 3 16.80 -7.50 23.09
CA LYS A 3 17.85 -8.02 23.98
C LYS A 3 18.22 -7.02 25.09
N ILE A 4 18.40 -5.74 24.73
CA ILE A 4 18.75 -4.67 25.68
C ILE A 4 17.63 -4.50 26.73
N ILE A 5 16.38 -4.51 26.29
CA ILE A 5 15.22 -4.34 27.17
C ILE A 5 15.02 -5.55 28.07
N ALA A 6 15.26 -6.76 27.56
CA ALA A 6 15.19 -7.98 28.38
C ALA A 6 16.19 -7.97 29.56
N GLU A 7 17.29 -7.23 29.41
CA GLU A 7 18.32 -7.05 30.44
C GLU A 7 18.07 -5.87 31.42
N ALA A 8 17.01 -5.08 31.19
CA ALA A 8 16.67 -3.93 32.05
C ALA A 8 16.36 -4.31 33.49
N GLY A 9 16.06 -5.59 33.75
CA GLY A 9 15.84 -6.11 35.11
C GLY A 9 17.11 -6.47 35.90
N LYS A 10 18.31 -6.28 35.36
CA LYS A 10 19.56 -6.52 36.05
C LYS A 10 19.78 -5.50 37.19
N VAL A 11 20.55 -5.91 38.23
CA VAL A 11 20.94 -5.01 39.30
C VAL A 11 21.73 -3.83 38.75
N ASN A 12 21.40 -2.61 39.16
CA ASN A 12 22.02 -1.35 38.70
C ASN A 12 21.94 -1.07 37.21
N ALA A 13 21.10 -1.78 36.47
CA ALA A 13 20.90 -1.48 35.03
C ALA A 13 20.05 -0.21 34.86
N VAL A 14 20.49 0.69 33.96
CA VAL A 14 19.72 1.85 33.52
C VAL A 14 19.49 1.71 31.99
N THR A 15 18.24 1.62 31.62
CA THR A 15 17.85 1.43 30.21
C THR A 15 17.03 2.62 29.73
N ILE A 16 17.48 3.32 28.71
CA ILE A 16 16.73 4.39 28.04
C ILE A 16 16.12 3.79 26.78
N ALA A 17 14.81 3.93 26.61
CA ALA A 17 14.10 3.34 25.51
C ALA A 17 12.89 4.19 25.09
N THR A 18 12.41 3.98 23.87
CA THR A 18 11.14 4.57 23.43
C THR A 18 9.94 3.87 24.09
N ASN A 19 8.79 4.51 24.08
CA ASN A 19 7.56 4.02 24.71
C ASN A 19 7.11 2.62 24.25
N MET A 20 7.36 2.28 22.99
CA MET A 20 6.98 0.99 22.40
C MET A 20 8.12 -0.03 22.37
N ALA A 21 9.30 0.38 22.82
CA ALA A 21 10.49 -0.47 22.81
C ALA A 21 10.25 -1.77 23.58
N GLY A 22 10.63 -2.88 22.99
CA GLY A 22 10.50 -4.21 23.60
C GLY A 22 9.06 -4.67 23.83
N ARG A 23 8.06 -4.17 23.09
CA ARG A 23 6.71 -4.74 23.13
C ARG A 23 6.77 -6.23 22.81
N GLY A 24 6.20 -7.06 23.69
CA GLY A 24 6.30 -8.51 23.57
C GLY A 24 7.55 -9.13 24.21
N THR A 25 8.49 -8.30 24.71
CA THR A 25 9.65 -8.78 25.47
C THR A 25 9.32 -8.82 26.94
N ASP A 26 9.62 -9.93 27.61
CA ASP A 26 9.48 -10.07 29.04
C ASP A 26 10.75 -9.56 29.75
N ILE A 27 10.57 -8.74 30.81
CA ILE A 27 11.67 -8.22 31.63
C ILE A 27 11.67 -9.05 32.92
N LYS A 28 12.66 -9.94 33.07
CA LYS A 28 12.84 -10.75 34.27
C LYS A 28 13.76 -10.02 35.23
N LEU A 29 13.36 -9.95 36.50
CA LEU A 29 14.20 -9.37 37.55
C LEU A 29 15.44 -10.26 37.75
N GLY A 30 16.61 -9.65 37.91
CA GLY A 30 17.89 -10.34 37.96
C GLY A 30 18.55 -10.64 36.61
N GLY A 31 17.83 -10.42 35.48
CA GLY A 31 18.30 -10.65 34.10
C GLY A 31 17.68 -11.86 33.45
N ASN A 32 17.71 -11.90 32.10
CA ASN A 32 17.11 -12.96 31.30
C ASN A 32 18.13 -14.06 30.97
N LYS A 33 17.82 -15.31 31.30
CA LYS A 33 18.67 -16.48 31.06
C LYS A 33 18.75 -16.89 29.58
N ASP A 34 17.74 -16.51 28.78
CA ASP A 34 17.61 -16.94 27.39
C ASP A 34 18.54 -16.18 26.42
N PHE A 35 19.22 -15.12 26.89
CA PHE A 35 20.12 -14.28 26.09
C PHE A 35 21.59 -14.34 26.52
N ILE A 36 21.99 -15.37 27.27
CA ILE A 36 23.42 -15.58 27.57
C ILE A 36 24.10 -16.10 26.31
N GLU A 37 24.91 -15.27 25.69
CA GLU A 37 25.75 -15.65 24.54
C GLU A 37 26.74 -16.75 24.93
N ASP A 38 26.78 -17.77 24.08
CA ASP A 38 27.79 -18.82 23.96
C ASP A 38 28.54 -19.27 25.22
N GLY A 39 28.10 -20.37 25.83
CA GLY A 39 28.98 -21.28 26.58
C GLY A 39 29.23 -21.00 28.01
N LYS A 40 28.84 -19.86 28.60
CA LYS A 40 28.86 -19.63 30.04
C LYS A 40 27.46 -19.94 30.62
N LYS A 41 27.26 -21.14 31.15
CA LYS A 41 26.16 -21.42 32.09
C LYS A 41 26.35 -20.47 33.29
N GLY A 42 25.68 -19.30 33.23
CA GLY A 42 25.61 -18.44 34.39
C GLY A 42 25.05 -19.25 35.57
N ASP A 43 25.69 -19.21 36.71
CA ASP A 43 25.28 -19.95 37.89
C ASP A 43 23.82 -19.65 38.20
N ILE A 44 22.97 -20.66 38.19
CA ILE A 44 21.53 -20.54 38.47
C ILE A 44 21.29 -19.90 39.82
N ASN A 45 22.26 -20.08 40.77
CA ASN A 45 22.25 -19.51 42.11
C ASN A 45 22.51 -18.00 42.08
N GLU A 46 23.46 -17.52 41.26
CA GLU A 46 23.76 -16.08 41.16
C GLU A 46 22.57 -15.28 40.61
N ASN A 47 21.86 -15.83 39.65
CA ASN A 47 20.64 -15.18 39.10
C ASN A 47 19.50 -15.10 40.14
N LYS A 48 19.32 -16.14 40.98
CA LYS A 48 18.32 -16.12 42.05
C LYS A 48 18.69 -15.10 43.16
N GLU A 49 19.97 -14.98 43.49
CA GLU A 49 20.43 -13.96 44.40
C GLU A 49 20.21 -12.55 43.84
N ASN A 50 20.53 -12.32 42.59
CA ASN A 50 20.30 -11.05 41.89
C ASN A 50 18.81 -10.71 41.80
N GLU A 51 17.95 -11.68 41.50
CA GLU A 51 16.50 -11.52 41.52
C GLU A 51 16.00 -11.11 42.91
N SER A 52 16.48 -11.81 43.95
CA SER A 52 16.13 -11.48 45.37
C SER A 52 16.62 -10.10 45.77
N LYS A 53 17.83 -9.71 45.35
CA LYS A 53 18.37 -8.36 45.58
C LYS A 53 17.49 -7.29 44.93
N VAL A 54 17.11 -7.46 43.64
CA VAL A 54 16.26 -6.51 42.92
C VAL A 54 14.88 -6.42 43.57
N LYS A 55 14.27 -7.54 43.99
CA LYS A 55 12.98 -7.56 44.71
C LYS A 55 13.06 -6.83 46.03
N ASN A 56 14.12 -7.04 46.83
CA ASN A 56 14.33 -6.37 48.09
C ASN A 56 14.56 -4.85 47.94
N LEU A 57 15.11 -4.41 46.80
CA LEU A 57 15.27 -3.00 46.43
C LEU A 57 13.99 -2.33 45.90
N GLY A 58 12.88 -3.08 45.79
CA GLY A 58 11.59 -2.56 45.33
C GLY A 58 11.25 -2.87 43.84
N GLY A 59 12.04 -3.74 43.19
CA GLY A 59 11.77 -4.22 41.84
C GLY A 59 12.14 -3.25 40.74
N LEU A 60 11.48 -3.38 39.57
CA LEU A 60 11.72 -2.53 38.43
C LEU A 60 11.08 -1.15 38.62
N TYR A 61 11.90 -0.10 38.50
CA TYR A 61 11.44 1.29 38.56
C TYR A 61 11.31 1.86 37.15
N ILE A 62 10.11 2.31 36.76
CA ILE A 62 9.84 2.89 35.47
C ILE A 62 9.61 4.39 35.58
N ILE A 63 10.38 5.16 34.80
CA ILE A 63 10.26 6.60 34.69
C ILE A 63 9.74 6.93 33.30
N GLY A 64 8.54 7.50 33.20
CA GLY A 64 8.01 8.11 32.00
C GLY A 64 8.34 9.61 31.98
N THR A 65 8.93 10.10 30.93
CA THR A 65 9.29 11.52 30.77
C THR A 65 8.17 12.35 30.17
N GLU A 66 7.09 11.70 29.71
CA GLU A 66 5.88 12.32 29.17
C GLU A 66 4.70 11.33 29.27
N ARG A 67 3.49 11.84 29.04
CA ARG A 67 2.28 11.00 28.88
C ARG A 67 1.97 10.82 27.42
N HIS A 68 1.49 9.63 27.07
CA HIS A 68 1.08 9.32 25.70
C HIS A 68 -0.33 9.82 25.41
N GLU A 69 -0.66 9.90 24.12
CA GLU A 69 -2.01 10.25 23.66
C GLU A 69 -3.08 9.25 24.15
N SER A 70 -2.71 8.02 24.45
CA SER A 70 -3.62 6.97 24.90
C SER A 70 -3.22 6.44 26.27
N ARG A 71 -4.18 6.43 27.21
CA ARG A 71 -4.01 5.83 28.55
C ARG A 71 -3.63 4.36 28.50
N ARG A 72 -4.05 3.66 27.45
CA ARG A 72 -3.69 2.25 27.27
C ARG A 72 -2.18 2.06 27.10
N ILE A 73 -1.51 2.97 26.40
CA ILE A 73 -0.04 2.92 26.23
C ILE A 73 0.64 3.19 27.57
N ASP A 74 0.20 4.21 28.31
CA ASP A 74 0.71 4.49 29.65
C ASP A 74 0.56 3.29 30.59
N ASN A 75 -0.60 2.64 30.57
CA ASN A 75 -0.86 1.46 31.36
C ASN A 75 -0.04 0.25 30.92
N GLN A 76 0.24 0.09 29.63
CA GLN A 76 1.16 -0.94 29.13
C GLN A 76 2.59 -0.70 29.62
N LEU A 77 3.01 0.56 29.72
CA LEU A 77 4.32 0.91 30.25
C LEU A 77 4.37 0.64 31.76
N ARG A 78 3.35 1.08 32.52
CA ARG A 78 3.22 0.78 33.96
C ARG A 78 3.20 -0.72 34.21
N GLY A 79 2.50 -1.49 33.42
CA GLY A 79 2.40 -2.95 33.54
C GLY A 79 3.68 -3.72 33.21
N ARG A 80 4.78 -3.04 32.87
CA ARG A 80 6.09 -3.66 32.76
C ARG A 80 6.78 -3.84 34.12
N SER A 81 6.44 -3.00 35.11
CA SER A 81 6.79 -3.21 36.50
C SER A 81 5.72 -4.02 37.22
N GLY A 82 6.06 -4.69 38.30
CA GLY A 82 5.12 -5.45 39.11
C GLY A 82 4.54 -6.69 38.44
N ARG A 83 5.22 -7.30 37.47
CA ARG A 83 4.75 -8.51 36.78
C ARG A 83 4.75 -9.71 37.74
N GLN A 84 3.75 -10.58 37.58
CA GLN A 84 3.60 -11.82 38.35
C GLN A 84 3.58 -11.63 39.89
N GLY A 85 3.20 -10.43 40.34
CA GLY A 85 3.19 -10.10 41.75
C GLY A 85 4.52 -9.59 42.33
N ASP A 86 5.52 -9.38 41.48
CA ASP A 86 6.80 -8.78 41.87
C ASP A 86 6.60 -7.31 42.29
N PRO A 87 7.42 -6.79 43.23
CA PRO A 87 7.41 -5.37 43.51
C PRO A 87 7.86 -4.53 42.33
N GLY A 88 7.35 -3.30 42.20
CA GLY A 88 7.74 -2.38 41.15
C GLY A 88 7.11 -1.02 41.35
N ASN A 89 7.76 0.01 40.82
CA ASN A 89 7.31 1.39 40.94
C ASN A 89 7.26 2.06 39.57
N THR A 90 6.33 2.99 39.42
CA THR A 90 6.23 3.78 38.19
C THR A 90 5.94 5.23 38.53
N ILE A 91 6.66 6.15 37.86
CA ILE A 91 6.42 7.59 37.96
C ILE A 91 6.40 8.21 36.55
N PHE A 92 5.57 9.22 36.41
CA PHE A 92 5.55 10.02 35.16
C PHE A 92 5.85 11.48 35.50
N PHE A 93 6.88 12.01 34.86
CA PHE A 93 7.17 13.44 34.90
C PHE A 93 6.48 14.08 33.70
N ILE A 94 5.78 15.16 33.90
CA ILE A 94 4.93 15.82 32.89
C ILE A 94 5.30 17.27 32.87
N SER A 95 5.43 17.83 31.66
CA SER A 95 5.60 19.27 31.45
C SER A 95 4.32 19.88 30.87
N LEU A 96 4.06 21.14 31.21
CA LEU A 96 2.99 21.92 30.54
C LEU A 96 3.31 22.20 29.06
N GLN A 97 4.56 22.02 28.68
CA GLN A 97 5.02 22.17 27.30
C GLN A 97 4.85 20.88 26.48
N ASP A 98 4.50 19.76 27.12
CA ASP A 98 4.23 18.50 26.43
C ASP A 98 3.10 18.68 25.40
N GLU A 99 3.21 18.00 24.29
CA GLU A 99 2.29 18.13 23.14
C GLU A 99 0.83 17.92 23.55
N LEU A 100 0.57 16.95 24.42
CA LEU A 100 -0.74 16.66 24.95
C LEU A 100 -1.34 17.86 25.73
N MET A 101 -0.51 18.56 26.50
CA MET A 101 -0.94 19.75 27.27
C MET A 101 -1.14 20.96 26.36
N ARG A 102 -0.28 21.16 25.36
CA ARG A 102 -0.42 22.23 24.38
C ARG A 102 -1.72 22.16 23.59
N ILE A 103 -2.14 20.95 23.18
CA ILE A 103 -3.37 20.74 22.39
C ILE A 103 -4.63 21.06 23.20
N PHE A 104 -4.64 20.81 24.51
CA PHE A 104 -5.90 20.83 25.29
C PHE A 104 -5.95 21.83 26.45
N GLY A 105 -4.94 22.62 26.69
CA GLY A 105 -5.04 23.51 27.84
C GLY A 105 -3.89 24.47 28.09
N GLY A 106 -2.88 24.52 27.23
CA GLY A 106 -1.65 25.25 27.50
C GLY A 106 -1.86 26.67 28.05
N GLU A 107 -2.58 27.52 27.33
CA GLU A 107 -2.79 28.93 27.73
C GLU A 107 -3.70 29.09 28.97
N SER A 108 -4.76 28.28 29.06
CA SER A 108 -5.72 28.33 30.16
C SER A 108 -5.10 27.85 31.49
N ILE A 109 -4.29 26.80 31.41
CA ILE A 109 -3.61 26.20 32.59
C ILE A 109 -2.46 27.12 33.04
N ASP A 110 -1.68 27.66 32.10
CA ASP A 110 -0.59 28.60 32.37
C ASP A 110 -1.10 29.88 33.09
N GLY A 111 -2.21 30.44 32.62
CA GLY A 111 -2.85 31.55 33.27
C GLY A 111 -3.36 31.26 34.70
N MET A 112 -3.80 30.04 34.95
CA MET A 112 -4.29 29.59 36.24
C MET A 112 -3.13 29.29 37.22
N LEU A 113 -2.05 28.72 36.73
CA LEU A 113 -0.84 28.45 37.53
C LEU A 113 -0.12 29.73 37.94
N LYS A 114 -0.05 30.73 37.06
CA LYS A 114 0.45 32.08 37.36
C LYS A 114 -0.39 32.75 38.46
N LYS A 115 -1.72 32.55 38.46
CA LYS A 115 -2.62 33.08 39.54
C LYS A 115 -2.43 32.35 40.88
N LEU A 116 -2.00 31.11 40.86
CA LEU A 116 -1.69 30.31 42.04
C LEU A 116 -0.29 30.62 42.64
N GLY A 117 0.46 31.57 42.06
CA GLY A 117 1.74 32.03 42.56
C GLY A 117 2.89 31.07 42.38
N LEU A 118 2.78 30.11 41.48
CA LEU A 118 3.82 29.13 41.20
C LEU A 118 4.91 29.75 40.32
N LYS A 119 6.17 29.52 40.73
CA LYS A 119 7.35 30.00 40.00
C LYS A 119 7.74 29.01 38.90
N GLU A 120 8.41 29.52 37.86
CA GLU A 120 9.01 28.66 36.84
C GLU A 120 9.97 27.66 37.48
N ASN A 121 9.91 26.38 37.08
CA ASN A 121 10.68 25.25 37.56
C ASN A 121 10.28 24.67 38.97
N GLU A 122 9.13 25.02 39.50
CA GLU A 122 8.58 24.31 40.64
C GLU A 122 7.82 23.03 40.22
N SER A 123 8.07 21.94 40.94
CA SER A 123 7.31 20.69 40.76
C SER A 123 5.94 20.82 41.44
N ILE A 124 4.90 20.51 40.67
CA ILE A 124 3.51 20.61 41.12
C ILE A 124 2.95 19.20 41.25
N ASP A 125 2.68 18.75 42.46
CA ASP A 125 1.96 17.50 42.71
C ASP A 125 0.55 17.82 43.24
N HIS A 126 -0.39 17.94 42.32
CA HIS A 126 -1.78 18.24 42.68
C HIS A 126 -2.77 17.33 41.93
N PRO A 127 -3.74 16.72 42.62
CA PRO A 127 -4.70 15.80 42.00
C PRO A 127 -5.51 16.38 40.83
N TRP A 128 -5.67 17.71 40.81
CA TRP A 128 -6.36 18.42 39.75
C TRP A 128 -5.60 18.34 38.41
N ILE A 129 -4.28 18.41 38.41
CA ILE A 129 -3.43 18.29 37.21
C ILE A 129 -3.60 16.89 36.58
N ASN A 130 -3.58 15.86 37.45
CA ASN A 130 -3.82 14.49 37.00
C ASN A 130 -5.18 14.32 36.36
N LYS A 131 -6.25 14.94 36.91
CA LYS A 131 -7.59 14.92 36.32
C LYS A 131 -7.65 15.72 34.99
N ALA A 132 -6.96 16.85 34.90
CA ALA A 132 -6.88 17.65 33.66
C ALA A 132 -6.19 16.83 32.55
N MET A 133 -5.08 16.18 32.86
CA MET A 133 -4.37 15.30 31.95
C MET A 133 -5.22 14.13 31.48
N GLU A 134 -5.94 13.48 32.40
CA GLU A 134 -6.85 12.38 32.04
C GLU A 134 -7.98 12.84 31.10
N ARG A 135 -8.52 14.04 31.32
CA ARG A 135 -9.52 14.64 30.40
C ARG A 135 -8.94 14.96 29.03
N ALA A 136 -7.70 15.46 28.98
CA ALA A 136 -6.98 15.72 27.74
C ALA A 136 -6.79 14.42 26.94
N GLN A 137 -6.26 13.38 27.58
CA GLN A 137 -6.11 12.06 26.94
C GLN A 137 -7.45 11.51 26.40
N LYS A 138 -8.53 11.58 27.20
CA LYS A 138 -9.86 11.15 26.73
C LYS A 138 -10.33 11.89 25.48
N LYS A 139 -10.07 13.20 25.39
CA LYS A 139 -10.43 13.99 24.20
C LYS A 139 -9.61 13.59 22.96
N VAL A 140 -8.30 13.35 23.13
CA VAL A 140 -7.44 12.86 22.04
C VAL A 140 -7.88 11.48 21.58
N GLU A 141 -8.12 10.56 22.53
CA GLU A 141 -8.61 9.21 22.25
C GLU A 141 -9.92 9.25 21.45
N ALA A 142 -10.88 10.11 21.86
CA ALA A 142 -12.15 10.28 21.15
C ALA A 142 -11.95 10.83 19.74
N ARG A 143 -11.15 11.87 19.56
CA ARG A 143 -10.82 12.43 18.24
C ARG A 143 -10.18 11.37 17.32
N ASN A 144 -9.18 10.65 17.83
CA ASN A 144 -8.51 9.61 17.08
C ASN A 144 -9.45 8.44 16.74
N PHE A 145 -10.40 8.13 17.62
CA PHE A 145 -11.46 7.16 17.35
C PHE A 145 -12.37 7.61 16.20
N ASP A 146 -12.83 8.86 16.21
CA ASP A 146 -13.69 9.40 15.17
C ASP A 146 -12.99 9.46 13.81
N ILE A 147 -11.71 9.86 13.80
CA ILE A 147 -10.88 9.81 12.57
C ILE A 147 -10.81 8.38 12.03
N ARG A 148 -10.46 7.39 12.87
CA ARG A 148 -10.39 5.99 12.42
C ARG A 148 -11.75 5.47 11.95
N LYS A 149 -12.82 5.80 12.64
CA LYS A 149 -14.18 5.43 12.25
C LYS A 149 -14.57 5.98 10.89
N THR A 150 -14.16 7.23 10.61
CA THR A 150 -14.40 7.86 9.30
C THR A 150 -13.57 7.17 8.21
N LEU A 151 -12.29 6.89 8.47
CA LEU A 151 -11.43 6.17 7.52
C LEU A 151 -12.00 4.79 7.16
N ILE A 152 -12.49 4.03 8.15
CA ILE A 152 -13.11 2.72 7.91
C ILE A 152 -14.31 2.84 6.97
N LYS A 153 -15.17 3.86 7.14
CA LYS A 153 -16.31 4.05 6.25
C LYS A 153 -15.95 4.29 4.78
N PHE A 154 -14.80 4.94 4.51
CA PHE A 154 -14.26 5.06 3.16
C PHE A 154 -13.65 3.73 2.68
N ASP A 155 -12.94 3.02 3.56
CA ASP A 155 -12.31 1.74 3.24
C ASP A 155 -13.34 0.65 2.95
N ASP A 156 -14.52 0.66 3.60
CA ASP A 156 -15.62 -0.28 3.33
C ASP A 156 -16.05 -0.24 1.87
N VAL A 157 -16.17 0.97 1.28
CA VAL A 157 -16.53 1.12 -0.14
C VAL A 157 -15.49 0.49 -1.05
N MET A 158 -14.21 0.71 -0.76
CA MET A 158 -13.12 0.11 -1.53
C MET A 158 -13.04 -1.41 -1.33
N ASN A 159 -13.38 -1.87 -0.12
CA ASN A 159 -13.36 -3.30 0.20
C ASN A 159 -14.46 -4.07 -0.55
N ASP A 160 -15.66 -3.51 -0.67
CA ASP A 160 -16.74 -4.12 -1.46
C ASP A 160 -16.33 -4.28 -2.92
N GLN A 161 -15.74 -3.26 -3.52
CA GLN A 161 -15.22 -3.31 -4.88
C GLN A 161 -14.07 -4.32 -5.03
N ARG A 162 -13.18 -4.39 -4.02
CA ARG A 162 -12.10 -5.38 -3.97
C ARG A 162 -12.62 -6.80 -3.97
N GLN A 163 -13.67 -7.09 -3.21
CA GLN A 163 -14.28 -8.41 -3.15
C GLN A 163 -14.80 -8.83 -4.52
N VAL A 164 -15.45 -7.93 -5.27
CA VAL A 164 -15.93 -8.20 -6.62
C VAL A 164 -14.78 -8.54 -7.56
N ILE A 165 -13.75 -7.69 -7.60
CA ILE A 165 -12.58 -7.91 -8.47
C ILE A 165 -11.84 -9.21 -8.11
N PHE A 166 -11.64 -9.47 -6.82
CA PHE A 166 -10.92 -10.68 -6.37
C PHE A 166 -11.72 -11.96 -6.62
N SER A 167 -13.05 -11.91 -6.51
CA SER A 167 -13.90 -13.06 -6.85
C SER A 167 -13.85 -13.35 -8.34
N GLN A 168 -13.90 -12.33 -9.21
CA GLN A 168 -13.71 -12.50 -10.65
C GLN A 168 -12.32 -13.05 -10.98
N ARG A 169 -11.28 -12.50 -10.39
CA ARG A 169 -9.92 -12.97 -10.56
C ARG A 169 -9.75 -14.42 -10.13
N LEU A 170 -10.34 -14.80 -9.01
CA LEU A 170 -10.31 -16.18 -8.51
C LEU A 170 -11.07 -17.14 -9.44
N LYS A 171 -12.22 -16.71 -9.99
CA LYS A 171 -12.97 -17.48 -10.98
C LYS A 171 -12.11 -17.77 -12.22
N ILE A 172 -11.45 -16.75 -12.78
CA ILE A 172 -10.56 -16.91 -13.93
C ILE A 172 -9.39 -17.86 -13.62
N LEU A 173 -8.83 -17.81 -12.41
CA LEU A 173 -7.72 -18.68 -12.01
C LEU A 173 -8.15 -20.15 -11.90
N LYS A 174 -9.35 -20.41 -11.36
CA LYS A 174 -9.87 -21.77 -11.14
C LYS A 174 -10.40 -22.43 -12.41
N GLU A 175 -10.99 -21.67 -13.32
CA GLU A 175 -11.56 -22.22 -14.56
C GLU A 175 -10.44 -22.63 -15.51
N ASN A 176 -10.53 -23.84 -16.04
CA ASN A 176 -9.60 -24.33 -17.07
C ASN A 176 -9.81 -23.66 -18.41
N ASN A 177 -11.05 -23.27 -18.73
CA ASN A 177 -11.41 -22.65 -19.96
C ASN A 177 -12.24 -21.39 -19.71
N ILE A 178 -11.77 -20.24 -20.21
CA ILE A 178 -12.43 -18.93 -20.04
C ILE A 178 -13.29 -18.52 -21.25
N ASN A 179 -13.50 -19.44 -22.20
CA ASN A 179 -14.21 -19.15 -23.45
C ASN A 179 -15.64 -18.64 -23.21
N GLU A 180 -16.36 -19.16 -22.22
CA GLU A 180 -17.70 -18.70 -21.89
C GLU A 180 -17.70 -17.25 -21.39
N ILE A 181 -16.77 -16.91 -20.48
CA ILE A 181 -16.61 -15.55 -19.97
C ILE A 181 -16.26 -14.57 -21.12
N LEU A 182 -15.34 -14.98 -22.00
CA LEU A 182 -14.97 -14.15 -23.15
C LEU A 182 -16.14 -13.97 -24.12
N LYS A 183 -16.96 -14.99 -24.31
CA LYS A 183 -18.16 -14.92 -25.16
C LYS A 183 -19.19 -13.96 -24.58
N ASP A 184 -19.45 -14.02 -23.29
CA ASP A 184 -20.40 -13.12 -22.62
C ASP A 184 -19.94 -11.66 -22.72
N PHE A 185 -18.66 -11.40 -22.49
CA PHE A 185 -18.07 -10.07 -22.63
C PHE A 185 -18.15 -9.58 -24.09
N PHE A 186 -17.85 -10.45 -25.00
CA PHE A 186 -17.92 -10.11 -26.43
C PHE A 186 -19.36 -9.79 -26.89
N ASP A 187 -20.34 -10.55 -26.43
CA ASP A 187 -21.75 -10.31 -26.77
C ASP A 187 -22.27 -9.00 -26.16
N GLU A 188 -21.79 -8.61 -24.97
CA GLU A 188 -22.09 -7.31 -24.37
C GLU A 188 -21.46 -6.15 -25.17
N ILE A 189 -20.22 -6.30 -25.55
CA ILE A 189 -19.52 -5.32 -26.41
C ILE A 189 -20.21 -5.17 -27.78
N LEU A 190 -20.67 -6.28 -28.34
CA LEU A 190 -21.43 -6.22 -29.62
C LEU A 190 -22.73 -5.41 -29.48
N LYS A 191 -23.39 -5.45 -28.31
CA LYS A 191 -24.56 -4.58 -28.07
C LYS A 191 -24.15 -3.10 -28.07
N ASN A 192 -23.08 -2.75 -27.37
CA ASN A 192 -22.58 -1.36 -27.31
C ASN A 192 -22.14 -0.87 -28.71
N LEU A 193 -21.42 -1.69 -29.46
CA LEU A 193 -21.04 -1.37 -30.85
C LEU A 193 -22.23 -1.19 -31.75
N ASN A 194 -23.32 -1.97 -31.58
CA ASN A 194 -24.52 -1.79 -32.35
C ASN A 194 -25.22 -0.45 -32.01
N ILE A 195 -25.18 0.00 -30.78
CA ILE A 195 -25.67 1.33 -30.40
C ILE A 195 -24.87 2.42 -31.11
N ALA A 196 -23.53 2.33 -31.11
CA ALA A 196 -22.68 3.24 -31.88
C ALA A 196 -23.01 3.27 -33.37
N ARG A 197 -23.27 2.09 -33.94
CA ARG A 197 -23.70 1.97 -35.36
C ARG A 197 -25.04 2.65 -35.62
N VAL A 198 -26.04 2.47 -34.74
CA VAL A 198 -27.37 3.11 -34.87
C VAL A 198 -27.22 4.64 -34.79
N ASN A 199 -26.42 5.12 -33.81
CA ASN A 199 -26.13 6.54 -33.68
C ASN A 199 -25.46 7.12 -34.92
N TYR A 200 -24.54 6.37 -35.55
CA TYR A 200 -23.91 6.75 -36.81
C TYR A 200 -24.93 6.88 -37.93
N LYS A 201 -25.82 5.89 -38.12
CA LYS A 201 -26.87 5.95 -39.14
C LYS A 201 -27.81 7.15 -38.99
N ASN A 202 -28.09 7.54 -37.75
CA ASN A 202 -28.99 8.66 -37.43
C ASN A 202 -28.31 10.02 -37.58
N SER A 203 -27.05 10.15 -37.19
CA SER A 203 -26.33 11.43 -37.15
C SER A 203 -25.33 11.65 -38.25
N HIS A 204 -24.94 10.60 -39.01
CA HIS A 204 -23.87 10.58 -40.00
C HIS A 204 -22.53 11.13 -39.52
N ASN A 205 -22.30 11.08 -38.17
CA ASN A 205 -21.06 11.54 -37.56
C ASN A 205 -19.99 10.45 -37.63
N GLU A 206 -19.24 10.42 -38.74
CA GLU A 206 -18.17 9.44 -39.00
C GLU A 206 -17.09 9.46 -37.91
N LYS A 207 -16.71 10.64 -37.46
CA LYS A 207 -15.61 10.80 -36.49
C LYS A 207 -15.92 10.13 -35.17
N ASN A 208 -17.12 10.32 -34.63
CA ASN A 208 -17.52 9.68 -33.39
C ASN A 208 -17.64 8.16 -33.55
N TYR A 209 -18.27 7.72 -34.62
CA TYR A 209 -18.40 6.29 -34.91
C TYR A 209 -17.04 5.59 -35.06
N LEU A 210 -16.12 6.17 -35.84
CA LEU A 210 -14.78 5.62 -35.96
C LEU A 210 -14.03 5.59 -34.62
N THR A 211 -14.19 6.61 -33.79
CA THR A 211 -13.56 6.65 -32.45
C THR A 211 -14.09 5.54 -31.57
N GLU A 212 -15.41 5.34 -31.48
CA GLU A 212 -16.02 4.31 -30.67
C GLU A 212 -15.65 2.90 -31.13
N ILE A 213 -15.73 2.63 -32.42
CA ILE A 213 -15.36 1.30 -32.97
C ILE A 213 -13.87 1.03 -32.86
N LYS A 214 -13.01 2.01 -33.11
CA LYS A 214 -11.55 1.85 -32.98
C LYS A 214 -11.13 1.63 -31.54
N ASN A 215 -11.86 2.15 -30.55
CA ASN A 215 -11.60 1.85 -29.15
C ASN A 215 -11.68 0.35 -28.86
N ILE A 216 -12.44 -0.41 -29.64
CA ILE A 216 -12.59 -1.86 -29.46
C ILE A 216 -11.85 -2.64 -30.56
N SER A 217 -12.06 -2.32 -31.83
CA SER A 217 -11.39 -3.04 -32.92
C SER A 217 -9.89 -2.72 -33.08
N GLY A 218 -9.45 -1.58 -32.51
CA GLY A 218 -8.08 -1.10 -32.71
C GLY A 218 -7.76 -0.90 -34.15
N ASN A 219 -6.63 -1.44 -34.61
CA ASN A 219 -6.16 -1.41 -35.99
C ASN A 219 -6.49 -2.70 -36.77
N ALA A 220 -7.35 -3.57 -36.23
CA ALA A 220 -7.71 -4.83 -36.89
C ALA A 220 -8.44 -4.64 -38.21
N VAL A 221 -9.10 -3.48 -38.42
CA VAL A 221 -9.83 -3.12 -39.64
C VAL A 221 -9.50 -1.67 -40.00
N ASN A 222 -9.31 -1.40 -41.29
CA ASN A 222 -9.08 -0.06 -41.83
C ASN A 222 -10.35 0.82 -41.76
N ASP A 223 -10.18 2.14 -41.71
CA ASP A 223 -11.26 3.13 -41.58
C ASP A 223 -12.35 2.96 -42.62
N SER A 224 -11.99 2.75 -43.88
CA SER A 224 -12.93 2.49 -44.96
C SER A 224 -13.74 1.20 -44.78
N GLY A 225 -13.13 0.18 -44.17
CA GLY A 225 -13.79 -1.06 -43.77
C GLY A 225 -14.76 -0.86 -42.63
N LEU A 226 -14.37 -0.06 -41.61
CA LEU A 226 -15.23 0.28 -40.46
C LEU A 226 -16.46 1.09 -40.88
N LEU A 227 -16.33 2.05 -41.80
CA LEU A 227 -17.46 2.81 -42.34
C LEU A 227 -18.42 1.90 -43.09
N LYS A 228 -17.92 0.99 -43.96
CA LYS A 228 -18.76 -0.02 -44.63
C LYS A 228 -19.50 -0.92 -43.64
N LEU A 229 -18.88 -1.28 -42.52
CA LEU A 229 -19.55 -2.04 -41.45
C LEU A 229 -20.70 -1.23 -40.83
N GLY A 230 -20.54 0.09 -40.68
CA GLY A 230 -21.58 0.99 -40.14
C GLY A 230 -22.87 0.98 -40.98
N GLU A 231 -22.75 0.82 -42.29
CA GLU A 231 -23.89 0.80 -43.23
C GLU A 231 -24.70 -0.51 -43.18
N LEU A 232 -24.13 -1.60 -42.65
CA LEU A 232 -24.79 -2.90 -42.60
C LEU A 232 -26.03 -2.87 -41.67
N ASN A 233 -26.93 -3.83 -41.85
CA ASN A 233 -27.99 -4.09 -40.86
C ASN A 233 -27.40 -4.71 -39.58
N GLU A 234 -28.18 -4.72 -38.49
CA GLU A 234 -27.74 -5.19 -37.21
C GLU A 234 -27.17 -6.62 -37.22
N ILE A 235 -27.87 -7.54 -37.90
CA ILE A 235 -27.50 -8.95 -37.94
C ILE A 235 -26.15 -9.09 -38.64
N LYS A 236 -26.05 -8.57 -39.88
CA LYS A 236 -24.80 -8.63 -40.65
C LYS A 236 -23.63 -7.92 -40.00
N PHE A 237 -23.88 -6.81 -39.29
CA PHE A 237 -22.85 -6.11 -38.52
C PHE A 237 -22.30 -6.98 -37.42
N LYS A 238 -23.20 -7.55 -36.59
CA LYS A 238 -22.79 -8.44 -35.49
C LYS A 238 -22.05 -9.69 -35.98
N ASP A 239 -22.55 -10.30 -37.06
CA ASP A 239 -21.95 -11.50 -37.63
C ASP A 239 -20.54 -11.20 -38.19
N LYS A 240 -20.36 -10.03 -38.84
CA LYS A 240 -19.06 -9.66 -39.40
C LYS A 240 -18.01 -9.40 -38.29
N ILE A 241 -18.41 -8.76 -37.18
CA ILE A 241 -17.52 -8.56 -36.06
C ILE A 241 -17.19 -9.89 -35.36
N ARG A 242 -18.19 -10.81 -35.23
CA ARG A 242 -17.94 -12.17 -34.74
C ARG A 242 -16.99 -12.95 -35.64
N GLU A 243 -17.15 -12.86 -36.94
CA GLU A 243 -16.26 -13.49 -37.90
C GLU A 243 -14.81 -13.00 -37.73
N LEU A 244 -14.59 -11.70 -37.60
CA LEU A 244 -13.27 -11.11 -37.33
C LEU A 244 -12.63 -11.66 -36.06
N TYR A 245 -13.38 -11.69 -34.97
CA TYR A 245 -12.90 -12.22 -33.70
C TYR A 245 -12.56 -13.72 -33.79
N THR A 246 -13.47 -14.51 -34.39
CA THR A 246 -13.31 -15.96 -34.55
C THR A 246 -12.12 -16.31 -35.44
N ASN A 247 -11.93 -15.58 -36.53
CA ASN A 247 -10.80 -15.81 -37.45
C ASN A 247 -9.46 -15.49 -36.74
N LYS A 248 -9.39 -14.39 -36.00
CA LYS A 248 -8.19 -14.07 -35.20
C LYS A 248 -7.92 -15.13 -34.13
N LYS A 249 -8.95 -15.64 -33.47
CA LYS A 249 -8.82 -16.71 -32.49
C LYS A 249 -8.36 -18.02 -33.10
N LYS A 250 -8.95 -18.42 -34.25
CA LYS A 250 -8.54 -19.63 -34.99
C LYS A 250 -7.07 -19.55 -35.41
N SER A 251 -6.64 -18.44 -35.98
CA SER A 251 -5.24 -18.24 -36.37
C SER A 251 -4.29 -18.37 -35.17
N ARG A 252 -4.67 -17.88 -34.00
CA ARG A 252 -3.85 -18.06 -32.77
C ARG A 252 -3.79 -19.52 -32.33
N ILE A 253 -4.91 -20.24 -32.37
CA ILE A 253 -4.99 -21.67 -32.03
C ILE A 253 -4.14 -22.50 -33.00
N GLU A 254 -4.18 -22.20 -34.28
CA GLU A 254 -3.34 -22.88 -35.32
C GLU A 254 -1.85 -22.71 -35.05
N MET A 255 -1.44 -21.53 -34.54
CA MET A 255 -0.03 -21.25 -34.23
C MET A 255 0.45 -21.80 -32.93
N LEU A 256 -0.38 -21.78 -31.87
CA LEU A 256 0.03 -22.11 -30.49
C LEU A 256 -0.51 -23.43 -29.97
N GLY A 257 -1.60 -23.94 -30.57
CA GLY A 257 -2.41 -24.98 -29.95
C GLY A 257 -3.43 -24.42 -28.94
N GLU A 258 -4.46 -25.20 -28.64
CA GLU A 258 -5.60 -24.77 -27.83
C GLU A 258 -5.21 -24.47 -26.38
N ASP A 259 -4.43 -25.34 -25.74
CA ASP A 259 -4.01 -25.19 -24.35
C ASP A 259 -3.14 -23.95 -24.09
N GLN A 260 -2.19 -23.71 -25.00
CA GLN A 260 -1.31 -22.55 -24.89
C GLN A 260 -2.07 -21.25 -25.16
N ASN A 261 -3.01 -21.26 -26.13
CA ASN A 261 -3.87 -20.09 -26.37
C ASN A 261 -4.74 -19.79 -25.14
N ASN A 262 -5.37 -20.79 -24.53
CA ASN A 262 -6.15 -20.61 -23.30
C ASN A 262 -5.29 -20.04 -22.15
N SER A 263 -4.08 -20.56 -21.98
CA SER A 263 -3.14 -20.04 -20.98
C SER A 263 -2.74 -18.60 -21.25
N LEU A 264 -2.53 -18.22 -22.51
CA LEU A 264 -2.22 -16.88 -22.94
C LEU A 264 -3.39 -15.92 -22.67
N GLU A 265 -4.61 -16.28 -23.09
CA GLU A 265 -5.82 -15.49 -22.86
C GLU A 265 -6.07 -15.26 -21.36
N LYS A 266 -5.86 -16.28 -20.52
CA LYS A 266 -5.93 -16.14 -19.06
C LYS A 266 -4.88 -15.17 -18.50
N LYS A 267 -3.63 -15.25 -18.92
CA LYS A 267 -2.56 -14.35 -18.50
C LYS A 267 -2.87 -12.90 -18.87
N ILE A 268 -3.32 -12.67 -20.11
CA ILE A 268 -3.70 -11.34 -20.58
C ILE A 268 -4.84 -10.78 -19.75
N PHE A 269 -5.88 -11.57 -19.51
CA PHE A 269 -7.02 -11.15 -18.72
C PHE A 269 -6.61 -10.75 -17.30
N LEU A 270 -5.81 -11.58 -16.61
CA LEU A 270 -5.31 -11.27 -15.28
C LEU A 270 -4.45 -10.00 -15.26
N GLN A 271 -3.59 -9.80 -16.27
CA GLN A 271 -2.77 -8.59 -16.36
C GLN A 271 -3.62 -7.32 -16.54
N ILE A 272 -4.67 -7.39 -17.38
CA ILE A 272 -5.59 -6.26 -17.59
C ILE A 272 -6.34 -5.94 -16.30
N ILE A 273 -6.86 -6.94 -15.59
CA ILE A 273 -7.51 -6.74 -14.30
C ILE A 273 -6.54 -6.09 -13.30
N ASP A 274 -5.35 -6.67 -13.14
CA ASP A 274 -4.38 -6.21 -12.14
C ASP A 274 -3.91 -4.76 -12.44
N PHE A 275 -3.69 -4.42 -13.70
CA PHE A 275 -3.31 -3.07 -14.11
C PHE A 275 -4.46 -2.06 -13.91
N SER A 276 -5.65 -2.40 -14.39
CA SER A 276 -6.82 -1.51 -14.31
C SER A 276 -7.25 -1.30 -12.86
N TRP A 277 -7.23 -2.34 -12.04
CA TRP A 277 -7.52 -2.26 -10.61
C TRP A 277 -6.53 -1.37 -9.86
N ARG A 278 -5.23 -1.50 -10.14
CA ARG A 278 -4.20 -0.64 -9.52
C ARG A 278 -4.43 0.84 -9.85
N SER A 279 -4.72 1.14 -11.11
CA SER A 279 -5.01 2.51 -11.55
C SER A 279 -6.27 3.06 -10.88
N HIS A 280 -7.30 2.22 -10.74
CA HIS A 280 -8.55 2.59 -10.07
C HIS A 280 -8.35 2.90 -8.58
N LEU A 281 -7.56 2.08 -7.88
CA LEU A 281 -7.21 2.35 -6.47
C LEU A 281 -6.48 3.69 -6.29
N GLN A 282 -5.55 4.02 -7.21
CA GLN A 282 -4.87 5.32 -7.19
C GLN A 282 -5.86 6.47 -7.38
N TYR A 283 -6.81 6.31 -8.29
CA TYR A 283 -7.82 7.32 -8.55
C TYR A 283 -8.77 7.51 -7.34
N LEU A 284 -9.22 6.41 -6.72
CA LEU A 284 -10.05 6.47 -5.50
C LEU A 284 -9.30 7.13 -4.34
N GLU A 285 -8.00 6.89 -4.21
CA GLU A 285 -7.18 7.55 -3.19
C GLU A 285 -7.09 9.07 -3.44
N GLN A 286 -6.89 9.50 -4.68
CA GLN A 286 -6.92 10.92 -5.03
C GLN A 286 -8.31 11.54 -4.77
N LEU A 287 -9.38 10.82 -5.14
CA LEU A 287 -10.75 11.25 -4.86
C LEU A 287 -10.98 11.43 -3.35
N ARG A 288 -10.51 10.49 -2.52
CA ARG A 288 -10.61 10.55 -1.06
C ARG A 288 -9.96 11.80 -0.48
N GLN A 289 -8.81 12.21 -1.02
CA GLN A 289 -8.09 13.40 -0.56
C GLN A 289 -8.87 14.70 -0.84
N VAL A 290 -9.56 14.77 -1.97
CA VAL A 290 -10.24 16.00 -2.41
C VAL A 290 -11.73 16.06 -2.06
N ILE A 291 -12.36 14.91 -1.78
CA ILE A 291 -13.81 14.82 -1.55
C ILE A 291 -14.28 15.65 -0.35
N GLY A 292 -13.39 15.87 0.63
CA GLY A 292 -13.66 16.72 1.79
C GLY A 292 -14.05 18.14 1.42
N LEU A 293 -13.58 18.66 0.28
CA LEU A 293 -13.93 19.99 -0.21
C LEU A 293 -15.42 20.13 -0.58
N ARG A 294 -16.12 19.00 -0.83
CA ARG A 294 -17.56 19.00 -1.11
C ARG A 294 -18.39 19.48 0.10
N GLN A 295 -17.82 19.44 1.30
CA GLN A 295 -18.46 19.94 2.50
C GLN A 295 -18.75 21.44 2.44
N TYR A 296 -17.93 22.25 1.72
CA TYR A 296 -18.21 23.65 1.49
C TYR A 296 -19.50 23.88 0.69
N GLY A 297 -19.90 22.92 -0.15
CA GLY A 297 -21.17 22.90 -0.87
C GLY A 297 -22.32 22.22 -0.11
N GLN A 298 -22.21 22.06 1.22
CA GLN A 298 -23.20 21.42 2.09
C GLN A 298 -23.52 19.97 1.71
N LYS A 299 -22.61 19.28 1.02
CA LYS A 299 -22.74 17.88 0.67
C LYS A 299 -21.98 17.00 1.65
N ASP A 300 -22.55 15.87 2.02
CA ASP A 300 -21.83 14.89 2.85
C ASP A 300 -20.73 14.20 2.03
N PRO A 301 -19.46 14.37 2.43
CA PRO A 301 -18.31 13.84 1.68
C PRO A 301 -18.36 12.33 1.48
N LEU A 302 -18.88 11.58 2.47
CA LEU A 302 -18.96 10.13 2.39
C LEU A 302 -19.99 9.68 1.35
N SER A 303 -21.16 10.33 1.32
CA SER A 303 -22.22 10.03 0.36
C SER A 303 -21.80 10.36 -1.07
N GLU A 304 -21.10 11.49 -1.26
CA GLU A 304 -20.56 11.86 -2.57
C GLU A 304 -19.45 10.90 -3.00
N PHE A 305 -18.56 10.50 -2.09
CA PHE A 305 -17.54 9.50 -2.37
C PHE A 305 -18.14 8.16 -2.81
N LYS A 306 -19.19 7.68 -2.13
CA LYS A 306 -19.88 6.44 -2.50
C LYS A 306 -20.44 6.50 -3.92
N LYS A 307 -21.10 7.62 -4.27
CA LYS A 307 -21.68 7.82 -5.61
C LYS A 307 -20.61 7.85 -6.71
N GLU A 308 -19.57 8.68 -6.51
CA GLU A 308 -18.50 8.80 -7.49
C GLU A 308 -17.70 7.51 -7.62
N ALA A 309 -17.38 6.83 -6.50
CA ALA A 309 -16.69 5.56 -6.49
C ALA A 309 -17.48 4.45 -7.21
N PHE A 310 -18.81 4.45 -7.08
CA PHE A 310 -19.67 3.49 -7.79
C PHE A 310 -19.62 3.71 -9.30
N VAL A 311 -19.81 4.95 -9.77
CA VAL A 311 -19.75 5.27 -11.21
C VAL A 311 -18.38 4.94 -11.80
N LEU A 312 -17.30 5.24 -11.06
CA LEU A 312 -15.95 4.92 -11.48
C LEU A 312 -15.71 3.40 -11.55
N PHE A 313 -16.32 2.65 -10.65
CA PHE A 313 -16.20 1.19 -10.64
C PHE A 313 -16.96 0.53 -11.78
N GLU A 314 -18.17 1.01 -12.10
CA GLU A 314 -18.90 0.57 -13.30
C GLU A 314 -18.08 0.83 -14.56
N GLY A 315 -17.51 2.04 -14.69
CA GLY A 315 -16.62 2.37 -15.79
C GLY A 315 -15.34 1.51 -15.85
N LEU A 316 -14.79 1.11 -14.69
CA LEU A 316 -13.68 0.17 -14.61
C LEU A 316 -14.05 -1.21 -15.18
N LEU A 317 -15.19 -1.75 -14.79
CA LEU A 317 -15.64 -3.07 -15.25
C LEU A 317 -15.88 -3.08 -16.76
N GLU A 318 -16.48 -2.03 -17.30
CA GLU A 318 -16.66 -1.85 -18.74
C GLU A 318 -15.32 -1.70 -19.48
N LYS A 319 -14.42 -0.91 -18.93
CA LYS A 319 -13.06 -0.74 -19.48
C LYS A 319 -12.28 -2.05 -19.55
N ILE A 320 -12.33 -2.87 -18.48
CA ILE A 320 -11.67 -4.19 -18.47
C ILE A 320 -12.17 -5.08 -19.60
N LYS A 321 -13.49 -5.12 -19.85
CA LYS A 321 -14.08 -5.89 -20.94
C LYS A 321 -13.60 -5.37 -22.30
N ASN A 322 -13.65 -4.06 -22.52
CA ASN A 322 -13.25 -3.40 -23.76
C ASN A 322 -11.75 -3.61 -24.04
N ASP A 323 -10.89 -3.37 -23.04
CA ASP A 323 -9.44 -3.53 -23.18
C ASP A 323 -9.06 -4.98 -23.47
N LEU A 324 -9.75 -5.96 -22.85
CA LEU A 324 -9.50 -7.38 -23.09
C LEU A 324 -9.83 -7.76 -24.53
N ILE A 325 -11.01 -7.44 -25.02
CA ILE A 325 -11.42 -7.78 -26.38
C ILE A 325 -10.57 -7.03 -27.42
N LYS A 326 -10.29 -5.75 -27.19
CA LYS A 326 -9.38 -4.96 -28.01
C LYS A 326 -8.00 -5.61 -28.10
N PHE A 327 -7.44 -6.04 -26.97
CA PHE A 327 -6.14 -6.69 -26.94
C PHE A 327 -6.16 -8.01 -27.71
N LEU A 328 -7.18 -8.85 -27.50
CA LEU A 328 -7.33 -10.13 -28.19
C LEU A 328 -7.55 -10.00 -29.71
N LEU A 329 -8.20 -8.92 -30.17
CA LEU A 329 -8.39 -8.63 -31.58
C LEU A 329 -7.09 -8.16 -32.27
N ASN A 330 -6.23 -7.44 -31.53
CA ASN A 330 -5.02 -6.84 -32.11
C ASN A 330 -3.75 -7.65 -31.80
N LEU A 331 -3.87 -8.75 -31.07
CA LEU A 331 -2.74 -9.59 -30.71
C LEU A 331 -2.17 -10.29 -31.96
N ASN A 332 -0.96 -9.95 -32.32
CA ASN A 332 -0.19 -10.63 -33.34
C ASN A 332 0.92 -11.45 -32.67
N ILE A 333 0.95 -12.74 -32.95
CA ILE A 333 1.96 -13.66 -32.45
C ILE A 333 3.09 -13.74 -33.47
N VAL A 334 4.28 -13.41 -33.05
CA VAL A 334 5.51 -13.64 -33.82
C VAL A 334 6.23 -14.82 -33.17
N VAL A 335 6.23 -15.94 -33.84
CA VAL A 335 7.03 -17.11 -33.44
C VAL A 335 8.47 -16.84 -33.86
N SER A 336 9.31 -16.42 -32.91
CA SER A 336 10.76 -16.38 -33.16
C SER A 336 11.28 -17.81 -33.04
N ASN A 337 11.79 -18.39 -34.14
CA ASN A 337 12.52 -19.65 -34.11
C ASN A 337 13.70 -19.49 -33.14
N GLN A 338 13.78 -20.37 -32.16
CA GLN A 338 14.85 -20.32 -31.12
C GLN A 338 16.24 -20.62 -31.71
N GLU A 339 16.33 -21.00 -32.96
CA GLU A 339 17.63 -21.25 -33.62
C GLU A 339 18.45 -19.98 -33.86
N GLU A 340 17.82 -18.83 -34.13
CA GLU A 340 18.55 -17.56 -34.27
C GLU A 340 19.07 -16.95 -32.96
N LYS A 341 18.57 -17.40 -31.80
CA LYS A 341 19.08 -16.89 -30.50
C LYS A 341 20.40 -17.55 -30.06
N LYS A 342 20.79 -18.67 -30.64
CA LYS A 342 22.09 -19.29 -30.32
C LYS A 342 23.26 -18.64 -31.05
N GLU A 343 23.04 -18.04 -32.20
CA GLU A 343 24.10 -17.33 -32.92
C GLU A 343 24.33 -15.91 -32.38
N ILE A 344 23.30 -15.23 -31.88
CA ILE A 344 23.43 -13.86 -31.32
C ILE A 344 24.10 -13.87 -29.92
N THR A 345 24.00 -14.97 -29.18
CA THR A 345 24.67 -15.10 -27.86
C THR A 345 26.11 -15.57 -27.98
N SER A 346 26.55 -16.17 -29.10
CA SER A 346 27.95 -16.55 -29.32
C SER A 346 28.81 -15.42 -29.89
N SER A 347 28.23 -14.40 -30.49
CA SER A 347 28.95 -13.23 -31.07
C SER A 347 29.03 -12.00 -30.16
N LYS A 348 28.45 -12.02 -28.96
CA LYS A 348 28.53 -10.92 -27.98
C LYS A 348 29.45 -11.16 -26.78
N ASN A 349 30.24 -12.24 -26.80
CA ASN A 349 31.20 -12.54 -25.73
C ASN A 349 32.65 -12.15 -26.10
N THR A 350 32.81 -11.11 -26.88
CA THR A 350 34.13 -10.48 -27.04
C THR A 350 33.99 -8.98 -26.71
N ASN A 351 34.66 -8.60 -25.61
CA ASN A 351 34.93 -7.21 -25.17
C ASN A 351 33.91 -6.55 -24.22
N LEU A 352 33.57 -7.19 -23.09
CA LEU A 352 33.43 -6.44 -21.86
C LEU A 352 34.83 -6.30 -21.26
N LYS A 353 35.56 -5.23 -21.63
CA LYS A 353 36.69 -4.73 -20.83
C LYS A 353 36.12 -4.39 -19.45
N GLU A 354 36.57 -5.11 -18.43
CA GLU A 354 36.41 -4.69 -17.05
C GLU A 354 36.88 -3.23 -16.94
N GLU A 355 35.96 -2.30 -16.74
CA GLU A 355 36.31 -0.92 -16.36
C GLU A 355 36.95 -1.01 -14.98
N LYS A 356 38.31 -1.02 -14.96
CA LYS A 356 39.08 -0.83 -13.73
C LYS A 356 38.62 0.48 -13.11
N LYS A 357 38.03 0.41 -11.93
CA LYS A 357 37.69 1.61 -11.14
C LYS A 357 38.98 2.39 -10.90
N VAL A 358 39.16 3.50 -11.63
CA VAL A 358 40.32 4.37 -11.52
C VAL A 358 40.29 5.07 -10.17
N GLY A 359 41.36 4.95 -9.41
CA GLY A 359 41.49 5.58 -8.11
C GLY A 359 41.51 7.12 -8.23
N ARG A 360 40.93 7.81 -7.25
CA ARG A 360 40.77 9.29 -7.24
C ARG A 360 42.08 10.06 -7.49
N ASN A 361 43.23 9.50 -7.13
CA ASN A 361 44.56 10.10 -7.29
C ASN A 361 45.34 9.57 -8.50
N GLU A 362 44.84 8.62 -9.26
CA GLU A 362 45.46 8.07 -10.47
C GLU A 362 45.31 9.01 -11.67
N LYS A 363 46.13 8.81 -12.69
CA LYS A 363 46.05 9.60 -13.92
C LYS A 363 44.75 9.29 -14.66
N CYS A 364 44.06 10.32 -15.12
CA CYS A 364 42.79 10.16 -15.82
C CYS A 364 42.98 9.39 -17.14
N PRO A 365 42.17 8.38 -17.44
CA PRO A 365 42.29 7.56 -18.65
C PRO A 365 41.97 8.33 -19.95
N CYS A 366 41.48 9.56 -19.86
CA CYS A 366 41.23 10.41 -21.04
C CYS A 366 42.50 10.98 -21.70
N GLY A 367 43.72 10.70 -21.19
CA GLY A 367 44.95 11.17 -21.78
C GLY A 367 45.32 12.62 -21.44
N SER A 368 44.56 13.32 -20.59
CA SER A 368 44.79 14.73 -20.23
C SER A 368 46.02 14.97 -19.31
N GLY A 369 46.69 13.92 -18.84
CA GLY A 369 47.83 14.00 -17.90
C GLY A 369 47.44 14.42 -16.47
N LYS A 370 46.22 14.84 -16.22
CA LYS A 370 45.72 15.26 -14.89
C LYS A 370 45.26 14.06 -14.07
N LYS A 371 45.25 14.19 -12.72
CA LYS A 371 44.69 13.19 -11.82
C LYS A 371 43.16 13.11 -12.02
N PHE A 372 42.59 11.91 -11.85
CA PHE A 372 41.15 11.64 -12.08
C PHE A 372 40.23 12.65 -11.33
N LYS A 373 40.55 12.99 -10.08
CA LYS A 373 39.84 13.98 -9.27
C LYS A 373 39.85 15.42 -9.82
N HIS A 374 40.79 15.77 -10.70
CA HIS A 374 40.91 17.09 -11.34
C HIS A 374 40.50 17.06 -12.82
N CYS A 375 39.87 15.98 -13.28
CA CYS A 375 39.42 15.81 -14.65
C CYS A 375 37.98 15.24 -14.64
N HIS A 376 37.79 13.97 -14.92
CA HIS A 376 36.44 13.34 -14.99
C HIS A 376 35.88 12.93 -13.63
N GLY A 377 36.62 12.99 -12.56
CA GLY A 377 36.17 12.74 -11.19
C GLY A 377 35.86 14.01 -10.40
N ASN A 378 35.70 15.15 -11.04
CA ASN A 378 35.28 16.41 -10.43
C ASN A 378 33.71 16.44 -10.51
N ILE A 379 33.04 16.12 -9.39
CA ILE A 379 31.57 16.27 -9.19
C ILE A 379 31.41 17.50 -8.32
#